data_289daa77effecb5577f40e1fbb1f5031
#
_entry.id   289daa77effecb5577f40e1fbb1f5031
#
_cell.length_a   1.000
_cell.length_b   1.000
_cell.length_c   1.000
_cell.angle_alpha   90.00
_cell.angle_beta   90.00
_cell.angle_gamma   90.00
#
_symmetry.space_group_name_H-M   'P 1'
#
loop_
_entity.id
_entity.type
_entity.pdbx_description
1 polymer ?
#
loop_
_entity_poly.entity_id
_entity_poly.type
_entity_poly.pdbx_seq_one_letter_code
_entity_poly.pdbx_strand_id
1 'polypeptide(L)'
;MELHRGRLIDHVHLRTRDLEAAKRFYRAALGVLDIPIEIADDHVWADELWIDAGEQGSHVHLAFQTGDRAMVDKAWRAGLAAGGKDNGAPGERKYHPGYYAGFLFDPDGNNIEVVHHGPAERSAASVKLTFG
;
A
#
# COMPACT_ATOMS: atom_id res chain seq x y z
N MET A 1 -19.60 -13.91 3.36
CA MET A 1 -18.33 -13.18 3.56
C MET A 1 -17.65 -12.96 2.21
N GLU A 2 -17.04 -11.82 2.04
CA GLU A 2 -16.40 -11.42 0.79
C GLU A 2 -14.99 -10.94 1.07
N LEU A 3 -14.01 -11.48 0.34
CA LEU A 3 -12.61 -11.10 0.44
C LEU A 3 -12.07 -10.63 -0.91
N HIS A 4 -11.20 -9.64 -0.89
CA HIS A 4 -10.51 -9.12 -2.07
C HIS A 4 -9.04 -9.50 -2.01
N ARG A 5 -8.52 -10.08 -3.10
CA ARG A 5 -7.15 -10.62 -3.17
C ARG A 5 -6.51 -10.27 -4.51
N GLY A 6 -5.19 -10.36 -4.54
CA GLY A 6 -4.46 -10.32 -5.79
C GLY A 6 -4.56 -11.65 -6.54
N ARG A 7 -4.13 -11.65 -7.79
CA ARG A 7 -4.15 -12.85 -8.61
C ARG A 7 -3.18 -13.92 -8.10
N LEU A 8 -1.99 -13.53 -7.69
CA LEU A 8 -0.96 -14.44 -7.20
C LEU A 8 -0.89 -14.48 -5.67
N ILE A 9 -0.95 -13.31 -5.04
CA ILE A 9 -0.74 -13.18 -3.61
C ILE A 9 -2.09 -13.21 -2.90
N ASP A 10 -2.27 -14.18 -1.98
CA ASP A 10 -3.47 -14.24 -1.13
C ASP A 10 -3.40 -13.17 -0.05
N HIS A 11 -2.32 -13.13 0.72
CA HIS A 11 -2.13 -12.09 1.72
C HIS A 11 -0.64 -11.88 2.01
N VAL A 12 -0.33 -10.68 2.51
CA VAL A 12 0.99 -10.30 2.99
C VAL A 12 0.83 -9.90 4.44
N HIS A 13 1.63 -10.50 5.32
CA HIS A 13 1.65 -10.18 6.74
C HIS A 13 2.93 -9.42 7.05
N LEU A 14 2.78 -8.13 7.38
CA LEU A 14 3.90 -7.30 7.84
C LEU A 14 3.91 -7.25 9.36
N ARG A 15 5.10 -7.29 9.93
CA ARG A 15 5.31 -7.03 11.35
C ARG A 15 5.88 -5.64 11.52
N THR A 16 5.47 -4.96 12.58
CA THR A 16 5.97 -3.61 12.88
C THR A 16 6.43 -3.54 14.33
N ARG A 17 7.49 -2.77 14.57
CA ARG A 17 7.97 -2.53 15.93
C ARG A 17 7.18 -1.41 16.62
N ASP A 18 6.43 -0.63 15.86
CA ASP A 18 5.62 0.48 16.37
C ASP A 18 4.26 0.49 15.65
N LEU A 19 3.30 -0.22 16.24
CA LEU A 19 1.98 -0.38 15.63
C LEU A 19 1.24 0.95 15.47
N GLU A 20 1.37 1.88 16.43
CA GLU A 20 0.71 3.17 16.32
C GLU A 20 1.27 4.01 15.18
N ALA A 21 2.59 3.98 14.98
CA ALA A 21 3.21 4.64 13.83
C ALA A 21 2.77 4.02 12.51
N ALA A 22 2.70 2.68 12.45
CA ALA A 22 2.22 1.97 11.27
C ALA A 22 0.76 2.31 10.96
N LYS A 23 -0.10 2.38 11.97
CA LYS A 23 -1.49 2.79 11.79
C LYS A 23 -1.60 4.17 11.16
N ARG A 24 -0.84 5.14 11.65
CA ARG A 24 -0.87 6.51 11.11
C ARG A 24 -0.43 6.52 9.63
N PHE A 25 0.67 5.88 9.34
CA PHE A 25 1.24 5.86 7.98
C PHE A 25 0.30 5.17 6.99
N TYR A 26 -0.13 3.94 7.29
CA TYR A 26 -0.94 3.16 6.35
C TYR A 26 -2.36 3.70 6.23
N ARG A 27 -2.94 4.23 7.31
CA ARG A 27 -4.23 4.93 7.20
C ARG A 27 -4.14 6.09 6.22
N ALA A 28 -3.09 6.88 6.29
CA ALA A 28 -2.92 8.05 5.43
C ALA A 28 -2.65 7.65 3.98
N ALA A 29 -1.69 6.77 3.76
CA ALA A 29 -1.27 6.39 2.40
C ALA A 29 -2.33 5.56 1.69
N LEU A 30 -2.85 4.51 2.33
CA LEU A 30 -3.85 3.62 1.72
C LEU A 30 -5.24 4.23 1.68
N GLY A 31 -5.56 5.13 2.60
CA GLY A 31 -6.85 5.81 2.60
C GLY A 31 -7.12 6.60 1.32
N VAL A 32 -6.08 7.03 0.62
CA VAL A 32 -6.20 7.72 -0.66
C VAL A 32 -6.61 6.77 -1.79
N LEU A 33 -6.33 5.47 -1.65
CA LEU A 33 -6.48 4.50 -2.74
C LEU A 33 -7.89 3.91 -2.87
N ASP A 34 -8.86 4.44 -2.14
CA ASP A 34 -10.26 3.97 -2.14
C ASP A 34 -10.41 2.50 -1.76
N ILE A 35 -9.48 1.99 -0.96
CA ILE A 35 -9.53 0.64 -0.44
C ILE A 35 -9.95 0.71 1.03
N PRO A 36 -11.01 -0.03 1.42
CA PRO A 36 -11.40 -0.08 2.82
C PRO A 36 -10.25 -0.55 3.70
N ILE A 37 -9.95 0.21 4.75
CA ILE A 37 -8.91 -0.13 5.70
C ILE A 37 -9.53 -0.26 7.08
N GLU A 38 -9.24 -1.37 7.75
CA GLU A 38 -9.68 -1.61 9.11
C GLU A 38 -8.53 -1.36 10.07
N ILE A 39 -8.73 -0.46 11.03
CA ILE A 39 -7.78 -0.15 12.08
C ILE A 39 -8.35 -0.68 13.39
N ALA A 40 -7.80 -1.78 13.89
CA ALA A 40 -8.19 -2.35 15.17
C ALA A 40 -7.12 -2.05 16.23
N ASP A 41 -7.36 -2.47 17.48
CA ASP A 41 -6.40 -2.23 18.56
C ASP A 41 -5.06 -2.91 18.30
N ASP A 42 -5.09 -4.12 17.73
CA ASP A 42 -3.91 -4.98 17.58
C ASP A 42 -3.48 -5.21 16.13
N HIS A 43 -4.14 -4.62 15.15
CA HIS A 43 -3.75 -4.79 13.74
C HIS A 43 -4.31 -3.74 12.81
N VAL A 44 -3.76 -3.72 11.60
CA VAL A 44 -4.29 -3.01 10.44
C VAL A 44 -4.58 -4.06 9.36
N TRP A 45 -5.72 -3.95 8.71
CA TRP A 45 -6.10 -4.85 7.63
C TRP A 45 -6.70 -4.08 6.45
N ALA A 46 -6.16 -4.33 5.26
CA ALA A 46 -6.68 -3.76 4.01
C ALA A 46 -6.49 -4.80 2.90
N ASP A 47 -7.58 -5.30 2.32
CA ASP A 47 -7.56 -6.36 1.29
C ASP A 47 -6.62 -7.51 1.66
N GLU A 48 -5.53 -7.72 0.92
CA GLU A 48 -4.56 -8.79 1.18
C GLU A 48 -3.44 -8.40 2.15
N LEU A 49 -3.46 -7.19 2.73
CA LEU A 49 -2.43 -6.71 3.63
C LEU A 49 -2.86 -6.78 5.09
N TRP A 50 -2.07 -7.43 5.92
CA TRP A 50 -2.27 -7.50 7.37
C TRP A 50 -1.00 -7.03 8.08
N ILE A 51 -1.14 -6.14 9.05
CA ILE A 51 -0.01 -5.59 9.81
C ILE A 51 -0.29 -5.74 11.30
N ASP A 52 0.64 -6.30 12.04
CA ASP A 52 0.57 -6.35 13.50
C ASP A 52 1.96 -6.19 14.13
N ALA A 53 1.99 -6.11 15.46
CA ALA A 53 3.22 -5.85 16.20
C ALA A 53 4.11 -7.09 16.27
N GLY A 54 5.40 -6.88 16.22
CA GLY A 54 6.42 -7.90 16.42
C GLY A 54 7.71 -7.28 16.94
N GLU A 55 8.60 -8.09 17.47
CA GLU A 55 9.88 -7.64 18.01
C GLU A 55 10.79 -7.05 16.93
N GLN A 56 10.67 -7.56 15.71
CA GLN A 56 11.39 -7.05 14.55
C GLN A 56 10.38 -6.68 13.47
N GLY A 57 10.60 -5.53 12.84
CA GLY A 57 9.81 -5.12 11.69
C GLY A 57 10.16 -5.96 10.47
N SER A 58 9.19 -6.12 9.57
CA SER A 58 9.43 -6.69 8.25
C SER A 58 10.38 -5.80 7.45
N HIS A 59 11.03 -6.36 6.45
CA HIS A 59 11.93 -5.62 5.57
C HIS A 59 11.64 -6.05 4.13
N VAL A 60 10.78 -5.28 3.46
CA VAL A 60 10.27 -5.61 2.11
C VAL A 60 10.17 -4.37 1.23
N HIS A 61 10.07 -4.61 -0.07
CA HIS A 61 9.58 -3.64 -1.04
C HIS A 61 8.16 -4.05 -1.42
N LEU A 62 7.19 -3.18 -1.20
CA LEU A 62 5.78 -3.45 -1.45
C LEU A 62 5.19 -2.31 -2.26
N ALA A 63 4.55 -2.64 -3.38
CA ALA A 63 3.94 -1.66 -4.28
C ALA A 63 2.43 -1.76 -4.23
N PHE A 64 1.77 -0.61 -4.09
CA PHE A 64 0.32 -0.48 -4.16
C PHE A 64 -0.05 0.19 -5.46
N GLN A 65 -1.00 -0.40 -6.18
CA GLN A 65 -1.41 0.12 -7.48
C GLN A 65 -2.59 1.07 -7.36
N THR A 66 -2.65 2.01 -8.29
CA THR A 66 -3.78 2.92 -8.39
C THR A 66 -4.11 3.23 -9.84
N GLY A 67 -5.33 3.71 -10.06
CA GLY A 67 -5.89 3.96 -11.40
C GLY A 67 -5.44 5.26 -12.06
N ASP A 68 -4.81 6.20 -11.34
CA ASP A 68 -4.34 7.44 -11.95
C ASP A 68 -3.14 8.05 -11.23
N ARG A 69 -2.46 8.96 -11.94
CA ARG A 69 -1.25 9.65 -11.45
C ARG A 69 -1.54 10.56 -10.26
N ALA A 70 -2.70 11.20 -10.24
CA ALA A 70 -3.06 12.11 -9.16
C ALA A 70 -3.16 11.38 -7.83
N MET A 71 -3.65 10.14 -7.82
CA MET A 71 -3.71 9.31 -6.60
C MET A 71 -2.32 8.90 -6.13
N VAL A 72 -1.37 8.66 -7.04
CA VAL A 72 0.03 8.42 -6.67
C VAL A 72 0.58 9.62 -5.91
N ASP A 73 0.39 10.83 -6.45
CA ASP A 73 0.85 12.07 -5.81
C ASP A 73 0.22 12.27 -4.44
N LYS A 74 -1.09 12.07 -4.34
CA LYS A 74 -1.84 12.24 -3.07
C LYS A 74 -1.41 11.23 -2.02
N ALA A 75 -1.29 9.97 -2.39
CA ALA A 75 -0.89 8.92 -1.45
C ALA A 75 0.54 9.13 -0.95
N TRP A 76 1.45 9.53 -1.84
CA TRP A 76 2.83 9.82 -1.47
C TRP A 76 2.89 10.98 -0.47
N ARG A 77 2.19 12.10 -0.77
CA ARG A 77 2.15 13.25 0.14
C ARG A 77 1.51 12.91 1.49
N ALA A 78 0.43 12.14 1.46
CA ALA A 78 -0.26 11.73 2.69
C ALA A 78 0.63 10.84 3.57
N GLY A 79 1.32 9.88 2.96
CA GLY A 79 2.25 9.00 3.68
C GLY A 79 3.45 9.76 4.24
N LEU A 80 3.99 10.71 3.47
CA LEU A 80 5.09 11.55 3.93
C LEU A 80 4.67 12.38 5.16
N ALA A 81 3.48 12.99 5.11
CA ALA A 81 2.95 13.78 6.21
C ALA A 81 2.66 12.95 7.46
N ALA A 82 2.40 11.65 7.30
CA ALA A 82 2.01 10.74 8.38
C ALA A 82 3.19 9.90 8.93
N GLY A 83 4.42 10.35 8.73
CA GLY A 83 5.60 9.72 9.31
C GLY A 83 6.47 8.92 8.35
N GLY A 84 6.09 8.83 7.09
CA GLY A 84 6.95 8.24 6.07
C GLY A 84 8.15 9.11 5.75
N LYS A 85 9.16 8.50 5.14
CA LYS A 85 10.34 9.22 4.67
C LYS A 85 10.44 9.13 3.16
N ASP A 86 10.86 10.22 2.52
CA ASP A 86 11.05 10.26 1.07
C ASP A 86 12.08 9.24 0.61
N ASN A 87 11.69 8.43 -0.36
CA ASN A 87 12.57 7.48 -1.06
C ASN A 87 12.42 7.60 -2.58
N GLY A 88 11.89 8.70 -3.06
CA GLY A 88 11.70 9.01 -4.47
C GLY A 88 10.34 9.64 -4.73
N ALA A 89 10.32 10.95 -4.99
CA ALA A 89 9.07 11.68 -5.25
C ALA A 89 8.36 11.14 -6.50
N PRO A 90 7.03 11.34 -6.59
CA PRO A 90 6.27 10.88 -7.76
C PRO A 90 6.83 11.39 -9.07
N GLY A 91 6.91 10.49 -10.04
CA GLY A 91 7.41 10.80 -11.36
C GLY A 91 7.46 9.55 -12.25
N GLU A 92 7.76 9.77 -13.52
CA GLU A 92 7.92 8.67 -14.45
C GLU A 92 9.18 7.85 -14.16
N ARG A 93 9.09 6.55 -14.41
CA ARG A 93 10.21 5.60 -14.24
C ARG A 93 10.41 4.81 -15.52
N LYS A 94 11.60 4.27 -15.71
CA LYS A 94 12.02 3.67 -16.98
C LYS A 94 11.64 2.19 -17.13
N TYR A 95 10.81 1.66 -16.22
CA TYR A 95 10.48 0.23 -16.25
C TYR A 95 9.65 -0.15 -17.47
N HIS A 96 8.70 0.69 -17.85
CA HIS A 96 8.00 0.64 -19.11
C HIS A 96 7.34 1.99 -19.39
N PRO A 97 6.92 2.27 -20.64
CA PRO A 97 6.25 3.53 -20.97
C PRO A 97 4.99 3.72 -20.13
N GLY A 98 4.85 4.90 -19.52
CA GLY A 98 3.69 5.24 -18.69
C GLY A 98 3.81 4.84 -17.22
N TYR A 99 4.87 4.15 -16.83
CA TYR A 99 5.09 3.80 -15.41
C TYR A 99 5.34 5.06 -14.60
N TYR A 100 4.43 5.34 -13.65
CA TYR A 100 4.49 6.53 -12.80
C TYR A 100 4.37 6.11 -11.34
N ALA A 101 5.35 6.45 -10.53
CA ALA A 101 5.40 5.96 -9.15
C ALA A 101 6.07 6.94 -8.20
N GLY A 102 5.73 6.81 -6.93
CA GLY A 102 6.40 7.47 -5.83
C GLY A 102 6.77 6.45 -4.77
N PHE A 103 7.85 6.71 -4.04
CA PHE A 103 8.43 5.79 -3.07
C PHE A 103 8.60 6.46 -1.72
N LEU A 104 8.24 5.75 -0.65
CA LEU A 104 8.43 6.17 0.72
C LEU A 104 9.04 5.03 1.52
N PHE A 105 9.75 5.36 2.61
CA PHE A 105 9.97 4.38 3.66
C PHE A 105 8.84 4.48 4.68
N ASP A 106 8.29 3.34 5.08
CA ASP A 106 7.36 3.29 6.20
C ASP A 106 8.11 3.42 7.54
N PRO A 107 7.42 3.46 8.70
CA PRO A 107 8.10 3.61 9.99
C PRO A 107 9.13 2.52 10.32
N ASP A 108 9.03 1.34 9.72
CA ASP A 108 9.99 0.25 9.92
C ASP A 108 11.10 0.23 8.86
N GLY A 109 11.07 1.13 7.89
CA GLY A 109 12.06 1.19 6.82
C GLY A 109 11.73 0.33 5.60
N ASN A 110 10.51 -0.19 5.48
CA ASN A 110 10.08 -0.87 4.27
C ASN A 110 9.98 0.12 3.12
N ASN A 111 10.40 -0.31 1.93
CA ASN A 111 10.25 0.48 0.72
C ASN A 111 8.82 0.35 0.20
N ILE A 112 8.03 1.40 0.36
CA ILE A 112 6.63 1.43 -0.04
C ILE A 112 6.51 2.27 -1.31
N GLU A 113 5.97 1.64 -2.35
CA GLU A 113 5.75 2.27 -3.64
C GLU A 113 4.25 2.44 -3.88
N VAL A 114 3.85 3.54 -4.50
CA VAL A 114 2.52 3.71 -5.07
C VAL A 114 2.71 3.89 -6.56
N VAL A 115 2.05 3.07 -7.38
CA VAL A 115 2.31 3.00 -8.82
C VAL A 115 1.03 3.04 -9.65
N HIS A 116 1.11 3.79 -10.76
CA HIS A 116 0.17 3.77 -11.86
C HIS A 116 0.91 3.36 -13.12
N HIS A 117 0.45 2.30 -13.77
CA HIS A 117 1.15 1.74 -14.93
C HIS A 117 0.91 2.48 -16.25
N GLY A 118 0.10 3.54 -16.25
CA GLY A 118 -0.33 4.23 -17.45
C GLY A 118 -1.63 3.63 -17.98
N PRO A 119 -2.05 4.01 -19.20
CA PRO A 119 -3.26 3.46 -19.80
C PRO A 119 -3.15 1.94 -19.89
N ALA A 120 -4.08 1.23 -19.25
CA ALA A 120 -4.11 -0.22 -19.25
C ALA A 120 -5.53 -0.70 -18.99
N GLU A 121 -5.87 -1.84 -19.58
CA GLU A 121 -7.14 -2.50 -19.29
C GLU A 121 -6.95 -3.47 -18.13
N ARG A 122 -7.88 -3.44 -17.17
CA ARG A 122 -7.95 -4.41 -16.07
C ARG A 122 -9.17 -5.27 -16.30
N SER A 123 -8.99 -6.58 -16.24
CA SER A 123 -10.11 -7.53 -16.40
C SER A 123 -11.06 -7.50 -15.21
N ALA A 124 -10.58 -7.12 -14.04
CA ALA A 124 -11.36 -6.97 -12.82
C ALA A 124 -10.60 -6.08 -11.84
N ALA A 125 -11.33 -5.44 -10.91
CA ALA A 125 -10.71 -4.62 -9.87
C ALA A 125 -9.86 -5.47 -8.92
N SER A 126 -10.31 -6.70 -8.65
CA SER A 126 -9.64 -7.66 -7.76
C SER A 126 -10.16 -9.06 -8.06
N VAL A 127 -9.57 -10.05 -7.44
CA VAL A 127 -10.19 -11.36 -7.32
C VAL A 127 -11.10 -11.31 -6.09
N LYS A 128 -12.38 -11.52 -6.29
CA LYS A 128 -13.37 -11.52 -5.21
C LYS A 128 -13.71 -12.96 -4.84
N LEU A 129 -13.54 -13.30 -3.58
CA LEU A 129 -13.92 -14.59 -3.02
C LEU A 129 -15.19 -14.41 -2.21
N THR A 130 -16.21 -15.17 -2.54
CA THR A 130 -17.49 -15.16 -1.82
C THR A 130 -17.74 -16.54 -1.26
N PHE A 131 -17.98 -16.63 0.04
CA PHE A 131 -18.22 -17.88 0.74
C PHE A 131 -19.70 -18.02 1.03
N GLY A 132 -20.23 -19.16 0.62
CA GLY A 132 -21.64 -19.47 0.74
C GLY A 132 -22.07 -20.00 2.09
#